data_b7456dda040ae546de6662e76f381a2a
#
_entry.id   b7456dda040ae546de6662e76f381a2a
#
_cell.length_a   1.000
_cell.length_b   1.000
_cell.length_c   1.000
_cell.angle_alpha   90.00
_cell.angle_beta   90.00
_cell.angle_gamma   90.00
#
_symmetry.space_group_name_H-M   'P 1'
#
loop_
_entity.id
_entity.type
_entity.pdbx_description
1 polymer ?
#
loop_
_entity_poly.entity_id
_entity_poly.type
_entity_poly.pdbx_seq_one_letter_code
_entity_poly.pdbx_strand_id
1 'polypeptide(L)'
;MRERLAALCPFLTGGQLSQFETYYAMLVEWNTRMNLTALTEPAEVAEKHFADSLLPMALVPEGARCIDVGTGAGFPGVPILIARPDIRCVLLDSLNKRLTFLEAVLAELGL
;
A
#
# COMPACT_ATOMS: atom_id res chain seq x y z
N MET A 1 -5.78 9.73 -9.01
CA MET A 1 -5.71 8.67 -7.99
C MET A 1 -6.33 9.10 -6.67
N ARG A 2 -5.88 10.21 -6.10
CA ARG A 2 -6.36 10.69 -4.79
C ARG A 2 -7.87 10.89 -4.72
N GLU A 3 -8.46 11.56 -5.70
CA GLU A 3 -9.91 11.81 -5.72
C GLU A 3 -10.71 10.51 -5.75
N ARG A 4 -10.28 9.56 -6.58
CA ARG A 4 -10.93 8.26 -6.68
C ARG A 4 -10.81 7.48 -5.39
N LEU A 5 -9.63 7.47 -4.77
CA LEU A 5 -9.40 6.78 -3.51
C LEU A 5 -10.21 7.41 -2.37
N ALA A 6 -10.27 8.73 -2.32
CA ALA A 6 -11.07 9.43 -1.31
C ALA A 6 -12.57 9.10 -1.44
N ALA A 7 -13.06 8.96 -2.66
CA ALA A 7 -14.46 8.57 -2.91
C ALA A 7 -14.73 7.12 -2.47
N LEU A 8 -13.79 6.21 -2.74
CA LEU A 8 -13.93 4.79 -2.39
C LEU A 8 -13.72 4.54 -0.89
N CYS A 9 -12.85 5.32 -0.27
CA CYS A 9 -12.45 5.16 1.12
C CYS A 9 -12.60 6.47 1.88
N PRO A 10 -13.84 6.92 2.16
CA PRO A 10 -14.07 8.23 2.79
C PRO A 10 -13.55 8.34 4.22
N PHE A 11 -13.18 7.21 4.85
CA PHE A 11 -12.60 7.18 6.18
C PHE A 11 -11.12 7.60 6.22
N LEU A 12 -10.44 7.69 5.07
CA LEU A 12 -9.03 8.08 5.03
C LEU A 12 -8.87 9.58 5.30
N THR A 13 -7.89 9.92 6.12
CA THR A 13 -7.53 11.31 6.39
C THR A 13 -6.76 11.92 5.22
N GLY A 14 -6.64 13.26 5.19
CA GLY A 14 -5.82 13.95 4.20
C GLY A 14 -4.36 13.50 4.23
N GLY A 15 -3.80 13.27 5.43
CA GLY A 15 -2.43 12.76 5.58
C GLY A 15 -2.27 11.35 5.03
N GLN A 16 -3.23 10.49 5.27
CA GLN A 16 -3.22 9.13 4.72
C GLN A 16 -3.35 9.14 3.19
N LEU A 17 -4.21 9.98 2.65
CA LEU A 17 -4.31 10.14 1.20
C LEU A 17 -3.00 10.63 0.60
N SER A 18 -2.29 11.53 1.27
CA SER A 18 -0.96 11.98 0.83
C SER A 18 0.06 10.85 0.85
N GLN A 19 0.02 9.97 1.85
CA GLN A 19 0.86 8.77 1.88
C GLN A 19 0.55 7.84 0.70
N PHE A 20 -0.72 7.65 0.36
CA PHE A 20 -1.10 6.87 -0.82
C PHE A 20 -0.62 7.51 -2.12
N GLU A 21 -0.66 8.84 -2.24
CA GLU A 21 -0.12 9.53 -3.41
C GLU A 21 1.38 9.29 -3.56
N THR A 22 2.14 9.38 -2.49
CA THR A 22 3.57 9.10 -2.49
C THR A 22 3.86 7.65 -2.87
N TYR A 23 3.13 6.73 -2.28
CA TYR A 23 3.24 5.31 -2.60
C TYR A 23 2.93 5.04 -4.09
N TYR A 24 1.87 5.64 -4.61
CA TYR A 24 1.52 5.52 -6.02
C TYR A 24 2.64 6.02 -6.94
N ALA A 25 3.18 7.21 -6.66
CA ALA A 25 4.27 7.79 -7.44
C ALA A 25 5.50 6.88 -7.44
N MET A 26 5.87 6.32 -6.29
CA MET A 26 6.99 5.39 -6.17
C MET A 26 6.71 4.08 -6.91
N LEU A 27 5.49 3.56 -6.82
CA LEU A 27 5.08 2.34 -7.51
C LEU A 27 5.24 2.49 -9.03
N VAL A 28 4.78 3.58 -9.59
CA VAL A 28 4.88 3.86 -11.03
C VAL A 28 6.35 4.03 -11.44
N GLU A 29 7.14 4.79 -10.68
CA GLU A 29 8.55 5.01 -10.96
C GLU A 29 9.35 3.70 -10.94
N TRP A 30 9.24 2.93 -9.86
CA TRP A 30 9.98 1.69 -9.72
C TRP A 30 9.51 0.62 -10.71
N ASN A 31 8.23 0.67 -11.09
CA ASN A 31 7.66 -0.27 -12.06
C ASN A 31 8.29 -0.14 -13.46
N THR A 32 8.92 1.00 -13.78
CA THR A 32 9.66 1.17 -15.03
C THR A 32 10.92 0.31 -15.10
N ARG A 33 11.45 -0.10 -13.94
CA ARG A 33 12.70 -0.85 -13.80
C ARG A 33 12.49 -2.31 -13.40
N MET A 34 11.33 -2.63 -12.82
CA MET A 34 10.97 -3.97 -12.39
C MET A 34 9.45 -4.14 -12.50
N ASN A 35 9.00 -5.36 -12.74
CA ASN A 35 7.57 -5.64 -12.86
C ASN A 35 6.94 -5.80 -11.48
N LEU A 36 6.50 -4.68 -10.88
CA LEU A 36 5.80 -4.68 -9.61
C LEU A 36 4.32 -4.94 -9.78
N THR A 37 3.72 -4.34 -10.80
CA THR A 37 2.29 -4.49 -11.10
C THR A 37 2.02 -4.23 -12.58
N ALA A 38 1.00 -4.88 -13.11
CA ALA A 38 0.48 -4.61 -14.45
C ALA A 38 -0.44 -3.38 -14.48
N LEU A 39 -0.98 -2.98 -13.32
CA LEU A 39 -1.90 -1.85 -13.22
C LEU A 39 -1.15 -0.59 -12.86
N THR A 40 -1.18 0.42 -13.74
CA THR A 40 -0.52 1.71 -13.52
C THR A 40 -1.47 2.90 -13.70
N GLU A 41 -2.65 2.70 -14.27
CA GLU A 41 -3.66 3.73 -14.38
C GLU A 41 -4.10 4.22 -13.00
N PRO A 42 -4.13 5.54 -12.74
CA PRO A 42 -4.42 6.05 -11.39
C PRO A 42 -5.73 5.55 -10.79
N ALA A 43 -6.81 5.57 -11.57
CA ALA A 43 -8.11 5.14 -11.08
C ALA A 43 -8.15 3.64 -10.79
N GLU A 44 -7.50 2.82 -11.62
CA GLU A 44 -7.44 1.38 -11.43
C GLU A 44 -6.58 1.00 -10.21
N VAL A 45 -5.47 1.69 -9.99
CA VAL A 45 -4.64 1.46 -8.80
C VAL A 45 -5.42 1.83 -7.54
N ALA A 46 -6.13 2.96 -7.55
CA ALA A 46 -6.96 3.38 -6.43
C ALA A 46 -8.02 2.33 -6.08
N GLU A 47 -8.68 1.76 -7.08
CA GLU A 47 -9.76 0.80 -6.89
C GLU A 47 -9.26 -0.63 -6.66
N LYS A 48 -8.44 -1.15 -7.58
CA LYS A 48 -8.08 -2.57 -7.60
C LYS A 48 -6.89 -2.94 -6.73
N HIS A 49 -6.06 -1.96 -6.36
CA HIS A 49 -4.95 -2.19 -5.44
C HIS A 49 -5.22 -1.59 -4.07
N PHE A 50 -5.44 -0.29 -3.99
CA PHE A 50 -5.52 0.39 -2.70
C PHE A 50 -6.83 0.12 -1.96
N ALA A 51 -7.97 0.47 -2.55
CA ALA A 51 -9.26 0.24 -1.91
C ALA A 51 -9.52 -1.25 -1.67
N ASP A 52 -9.19 -2.09 -2.63
CA ASP A 52 -9.34 -3.54 -2.51
C ASP A 52 -8.51 -4.10 -1.35
N SER A 53 -7.30 -3.62 -1.17
CA SER A 53 -6.42 -4.01 -0.06
C SER A 53 -6.98 -3.64 1.31
N LEU A 54 -7.84 -2.63 1.38
CA LEU A 54 -8.43 -2.16 2.63
C LEU A 54 -9.73 -2.91 3.01
N LEU A 55 -10.27 -3.73 2.11
CA LEU A 55 -11.50 -4.49 2.39
C LEU A 55 -11.39 -5.38 3.64
N PRO A 56 -10.31 -6.15 3.86
CA PRO A 56 -10.19 -6.99 5.04
C PRO A 56 -9.82 -6.22 6.32
N MET A 57 -9.57 -4.94 6.22
CA MET A 57 -9.07 -4.11 7.34
C MET A 57 -9.97 -4.18 8.58
N ALA A 58 -11.29 -4.22 8.40
CA ALA A 58 -12.24 -4.28 9.49
C ALA A 58 -12.14 -5.59 10.30
N LEU A 59 -11.56 -6.64 9.73
CA LEU A 59 -11.37 -7.93 10.38
C LEU A 59 -10.08 -7.99 11.19
N VAL A 60 -9.21 -6.99 11.06
CA VAL A 60 -7.93 -6.94 11.77
C VAL A 60 -8.15 -6.29 13.13
N PRO A 61 -7.88 -7.01 14.24
CA PRO A 61 -8.08 -6.45 15.58
C PRO A 61 -7.21 -5.23 15.83
N GLU A 62 -7.65 -4.38 16.74
CA GLU A 62 -6.88 -3.22 17.19
C GLU A 62 -5.53 -3.66 17.74
N GLY A 63 -4.45 -3.00 17.34
CA GLY A 63 -3.10 -3.28 17.79
C GLY A 63 -2.52 -4.61 17.31
N ALA A 64 -3.14 -5.25 16.32
CA ALA A 64 -2.72 -6.55 15.83
C ALA A 64 -1.33 -6.55 15.23
N ARG A 65 -0.67 -7.71 15.28
CA ARG A 65 0.55 -8.00 14.52
C ARG A 65 0.18 -8.88 13.34
N CYS A 66 0.58 -8.46 12.15
CA CYS A 66 0.25 -9.14 10.91
C CYS A 66 1.51 -9.53 10.15
N ILE A 67 1.38 -10.55 9.31
CA ILE A 67 2.41 -10.93 8.34
C ILE A 67 1.74 -11.00 6.98
N ASP A 68 2.29 -10.25 6.02
CA ASP A 68 1.86 -10.32 4.63
C ASP A 68 2.85 -11.17 3.85
N VAL A 69 2.50 -12.41 3.59
CA VAL A 69 3.36 -13.38 2.89
C VAL A 69 3.15 -13.26 1.38
N GLY A 70 4.24 -13.09 0.64
CA GLY A 70 4.17 -12.88 -0.80
C GLY A 70 3.62 -11.50 -1.14
N THR A 71 4.03 -10.48 -0.40
CA THR A 71 3.47 -9.12 -0.47
C THR A 71 3.63 -8.45 -1.84
N GLY A 72 4.60 -8.87 -2.65
CA GLY A 72 4.84 -8.29 -3.97
C GLY A 72 5.15 -6.80 -3.91
N ALA A 73 4.30 -6.00 -4.56
CA ALA A 73 4.39 -4.54 -4.54
C ALA A 73 3.92 -3.90 -3.23
N GLY A 74 3.59 -4.70 -2.22
CA GLY A 74 3.17 -4.26 -0.90
C GLY A 74 1.68 -4.43 -0.62
N PHE A 75 0.99 -5.26 -1.38
CA PHE A 75 -0.46 -5.46 -1.24
C PHE A 75 -0.77 -6.79 -0.54
N PRO A 76 -1.65 -6.78 0.47
CA PRO A 76 -2.38 -5.64 1.04
C PRO A 76 -1.63 -4.89 2.17
N GLY A 77 -0.42 -5.30 2.52
CA GLY A 77 0.28 -4.87 3.73
C GLY A 77 0.52 -3.37 3.83
N VAL A 78 1.07 -2.73 2.79
CA VAL A 78 1.36 -1.29 2.84
C VAL A 78 0.08 -0.44 2.93
N PRO A 79 -0.96 -0.67 2.11
CA PRO A 79 -2.24 0.03 2.30
C PRO A 79 -2.80 -0.10 3.71
N ILE A 80 -2.76 -1.29 4.30
CA ILE A 80 -3.26 -1.50 5.66
C ILE A 80 -2.41 -0.73 6.68
N LEU A 81 -1.09 -0.71 6.53
CA LEU A 81 -0.21 0.07 7.40
C LEU A 81 -0.52 1.57 7.34
N ILE A 82 -0.83 2.09 6.16
CA ILE A 82 -1.22 3.49 6.00
C ILE A 82 -2.55 3.76 6.73
N ALA A 83 -3.56 2.93 6.50
CA ALA A 83 -4.90 3.13 7.02
C ALA A 83 -5.01 2.81 8.52
N ARG A 84 -4.16 1.94 9.04
CA ARG A 84 -4.20 1.44 10.42
C ARG A 84 -2.85 1.63 11.12
N PRO A 85 -2.56 2.86 11.61
CA PRO A 85 -1.28 3.14 12.29
C PRO A 85 -1.14 2.40 13.63
N ASP A 86 -2.20 1.79 14.13
CA ASP A 86 -2.21 0.98 15.36
C ASP A 86 -1.66 -0.43 15.17
N ILE A 87 -1.55 -0.93 13.94
CA ILE A 87 -1.08 -2.29 13.68
C ILE A 87 0.40 -2.33 13.30
N ARG A 88 0.98 -3.52 13.45
CA ARG A 88 2.33 -3.85 12.98
C ARG A 88 2.20 -4.93 11.91
N CYS A 89 2.91 -4.76 10.81
CA CYS A 89 2.89 -5.73 9.73
C CYS A 89 4.30 -5.98 9.22
N VAL A 90 4.66 -7.27 9.13
CA VAL A 90 5.89 -7.71 8.49
C VAL A 90 5.56 -8.08 7.05
N LEU A 91 6.31 -7.53 6.11
CA LEU A 91 6.14 -7.78 4.69
C LEU A 91 7.20 -8.80 4.25
N LEU A 92 6.74 -9.94 3.74
CA LEU A 92 7.64 -11.00 3.27
C LEU A 92 7.48 -11.21 1.77
N ASP A 93 8.61 -11.31 1.08
CA ASP A 93 8.65 -11.67 -0.33
C ASP A 93 9.95 -12.41 -0.64
N SER A 94 9.92 -13.29 -1.63
CA SER A 94 11.08 -14.08 -2.04
C SER A 94 12.07 -13.30 -2.90
N LEU A 95 11.67 -12.16 -3.46
CA LEU A 95 12.52 -11.37 -4.36
C LEU A 95 13.09 -10.15 -3.66
N ASN A 96 14.43 -10.09 -3.54
CA ASN A 96 15.12 -8.95 -2.92
C ASN A 96 14.82 -7.61 -3.60
N LYS A 97 14.58 -7.59 -4.90
CA LYS A 97 14.20 -6.38 -5.63
C LYS A 97 12.93 -5.75 -5.08
N ARG A 98 11.93 -6.59 -4.77
CA ARG A 98 10.67 -6.12 -4.18
C ARG A 98 10.88 -5.62 -2.77
N LEU A 99 11.70 -6.31 -1.96
CA LEU A 99 12.02 -5.88 -0.60
C LEU A 99 12.74 -4.52 -0.60
N THR A 100 13.65 -4.30 -1.56
CA THR A 100 14.33 -3.01 -1.71
C THR A 100 13.33 -1.88 -2.00
N PHE A 101 12.38 -2.12 -2.89
CA PHE A 101 11.29 -1.16 -3.15
C PHE A 101 10.48 -0.89 -1.88
N LEU A 102 10.06 -1.95 -1.19
CA LEU A 102 9.24 -1.81 0.02
C LEU A 102 9.96 -1.07 1.14
N GLU A 103 11.26 -1.32 1.34
CA GLU A 103 12.07 -0.58 2.30
C GLU A 103 12.08 0.92 1.97
N ALA A 104 12.24 1.26 0.69
CA ALA A 104 12.20 2.65 0.24
C ALA A 104 10.83 3.29 0.50
N VAL A 105 9.75 2.57 0.21
CA VAL A 105 8.38 3.05 0.45
C VAL A 105 8.15 3.28 1.94
N LEU A 106 8.46 2.31 2.79
CA LEU A 106 8.23 2.43 4.22
C LEU A 106 9.03 3.58 4.83
N ALA A 107 10.28 3.77 4.40
CA ALA A 107 11.11 4.88 4.85
C ALA A 107 10.48 6.23 4.44
N GLU A 108 10.06 6.37 3.19
CA GLU A 108 9.48 7.62 2.68
C GLU A 108 8.14 7.95 3.35
N LEU A 109 7.34 6.94 3.67
CA LEU A 109 6.04 7.12 4.33
C LEU A 109 6.14 7.24 5.84
N GLY A 110 7.30 6.99 6.43
CA GLY A 110 7.50 7.01 7.88
C GLY A 110 6.84 5.85 8.59
N LEU A 111 6.78 4.71 7.94
CA LEU A 111 6.14 3.50 8.49
C LEU A 111 7.13 2.49 9.05
#